data_1ddf576f4e78be39ee733e5ce14af953
#
_entry.id   1ddf576f4e78be39ee733e5ce14af953
#
_cell.length_a   1.000
_cell.length_b   1.000
_cell.length_c   1.000
_cell.angle_alpha   90.00
_cell.angle_beta   90.00
_cell.angle_gamma   90.00
#
_symmetry.space_group_name_H-M   'P 1'
#
loop_
_entity.id
_entity.type
_entity.pdbx_description
1 polymer ?
#
loop_
_entity_poly.entity_id
_entity_poly.type
_entity_poly.pdbx_seq_one_letter_code
_entity_poly.pdbx_strand_id
1 'polypeptide(L)'
;MKPELAVIGGGYAGFAAAVTLARSGARVTLFEASRTLGGRARVVEKDGHRVDNGQHILLGAYSETLRLLRLVGVRPGVLDTRRLALIYP
;
A
#
# COMPACT_ATOMS: atom_id res chain seq x y z
N MET A 1 0.95 28.67 -8.40
CA MET A 1 1.34 28.26 -7.02
C MET A 1 0.87 26.85 -6.76
N LYS A 2 1.75 25.99 -6.26
CA LYS A 2 1.37 24.61 -5.89
C LYS A 2 0.83 24.61 -4.46
N PRO A 3 -0.35 24.04 -4.20
CA PRO A 3 -0.80 23.88 -2.83
C PRO A 3 0.14 22.97 -2.03
N GLU A 4 0.32 23.30 -0.77
CA GLU A 4 1.08 22.50 0.18
C GLU A 4 0.12 21.76 1.09
N LEU A 5 0.28 20.45 1.16
CA LEU A 5 -0.65 19.57 1.88
C LEU A 5 0.14 18.62 2.78
N ALA A 6 -0.45 18.37 3.94
CA ALA A 6 0.08 17.36 4.86
C ALA A 6 -0.86 16.17 4.88
N VAL A 7 -0.28 14.97 4.78
CA VAL A 7 -1.01 13.71 4.96
C VAL A 7 -0.51 13.07 6.24
N ILE A 8 -1.41 12.76 7.15
CA ILE A 8 -1.08 12.17 8.45
C ILE A 8 -1.38 10.68 8.41
N GLY A 9 -0.33 9.90 8.57
CA GLY A 9 -0.41 8.45 8.57
C GLY A 9 0.11 7.81 7.27
N GLY A 10 1.09 6.93 7.39
CA GLY A 10 1.77 6.26 6.29
C GLY A 10 1.32 4.83 6.06
N GLY A 11 0.05 4.53 6.30
CA GLY A 11 -0.56 3.28 5.88
C GLY A 11 -1.08 3.36 4.44
N TYR A 12 -1.89 2.40 4.02
CA TYR A 12 -2.43 2.36 2.64
C TYR A 12 -3.23 3.61 2.30
N ALA A 13 -4.10 4.04 3.19
CA ALA A 13 -4.95 5.21 2.94
C ALA A 13 -4.11 6.48 2.80
N GLY A 14 -3.13 6.68 3.66
CA GLY A 14 -2.23 7.83 3.61
C GLY A 14 -1.39 7.83 2.32
N PHE A 15 -0.85 6.70 1.93
CA PHE A 15 -0.13 6.58 0.66
C PHE A 15 -1.02 6.86 -0.54
N ALA A 16 -2.23 6.31 -0.57
CA ALA A 16 -3.17 6.56 -1.65
C ALA A 16 -3.49 8.04 -1.79
N ALA A 17 -3.76 8.71 -0.67
CA ALA A 17 -4.01 10.14 -0.66
C ALA A 17 -2.78 10.94 -1.13
N ALA A 18 -1.61 10.63 -0.59
CA ALA A 18 -0.38 11.33 -0.92
C ALA A 18 -0.02 11.21 -2.40
N VAL A 19 -0.08 10.01 -2.96
CA VAL A 19 0.21 9.77 -4.37
C VAL A 19 -0.79 10.49 -5.27
N THR A 20 -2.07 10.41 -4.95
CA THR A 20 -3.12 11.06 -5.74
C THR A 20 -2.95 12.59 -5.73
N LEU A 21 -2.69 13.18 -4.58
CA LEU A 21 -2.49 14.61 -4.45
C LEU A 21 -1.21 15.07 -5.14
N ALA A 22 -0.13 14.34 -5.00
CA ALA A 22 1.13 14.67 -5.68
C ALA A 22 0.98 14.62 -7.19
N ARG A 23 0.24 13.65 -7.70
CA ARG A 23 -0.05 13.53 -9.13
C ARG A 23 -0.88 14.70 -9.66
N SER A 24 -1.72 15.29 -8.84
CA SER A 24 -2.50 16.46 -9.21
C SER A 24 -1.72 17.78 -9.14
N GLY A 25 -0.45 17.74 -8.78
CA GLY A 25 0.44 18.89 -8.74
C GLY A 25 0.63 19.52 -7.37
N ALA A 26 0.10 18.93 -6.32
CA ALA A 26 0.31 19.40 -4.96
C ALA A 26 1.72 19.03 -4.45
N ARG A 27 2.24 19.86 -3.56
CA ARG A 27 3.42 19.51 -2.78
C ARG A 27 2.95 18.81 -1.51
N VAL A 28 3.27 17.51 -1.37
CA VAL A 28 2.73 16.70 -0.29
C VAL A 28 3.84 16.28 0.66
N THR A 29 3.58 16.45 1.96
CA THR A 29 4.43 15.90 3.01
C THR A 29 3.64 14.85 3.77
N LEU A 30 4.18 13.64 3.85
CA LEU A 30 3.58 12.54 4.60
C LEU A 30 4.24 12.42 5.96
N PHE A 31 3.43 12.41 7.01
CA PHE A 31 3.89 12.27 8.39
C PHE A 31 3.48 10.89 8.93
N GLU A 32 4.43 10.17 9.49
CA GLU A 32 4.21 8.85 10.08
C GLU A 32 4.80 8.80 11.49
N ALA A 33 4.01 8.38 12.46
CA ALA A 33 4.42 8.34 13.86
C ALA A 33 5.39 7.19 14.16
N SER A 34 5.29 6.06 13.43
CA SER A 34 6.19 4.93 13.66
C SER A 34 7.47 5.07 12.85
N ARG A 35 8.44 4.21 13.12
CA ARG A 35 9.72 4.20 12.40
C ARG A 35 9.62 3.60 11.01
N THR A 36 8.53 2.89 10.71
CA THR A 36 8.33 2.21 9.44
C THR A 36 7.00 2.64 8.82
N LEU A 37 7.00 2.69 7.49
CA LEU A 37 5.80 2.96 6.71
C LEU A 37 5.01 1.66 6.49
N GLY A 38 3.76 1.80 6.04
CA GLY A 38 2.92 0.67 5.67
C GLY A 38 1.79 0.38 6.65
N GLY A 39 1.81 0.98 7.84
CA GLY A 39 0.77 0.75 8.85
C GLY A 39 0.73 -0.72 9.27
N ARG A 40 -0.44 -1.34 9.17
CA ARG A 40 -0.63 -2.76 9.50
C ARG A 40 -0.13 -3.70 8.41
N ALA A 41 0.05 -3.21 7.19
CA ALA A 41 0.50 -4.00 6.04
C ALA A 41 2.00 -3.80 5.86
N ARG A 42 2.79 -4.46 6.68
CA ARG A 42 4.25 -4.30 6.67
C ARG A 42 4.96 -5.58 7.05
N VAL A 43 6.23 -5.65 6.70
CA VAL A 43 7.12 -6.71 7.14
C VAL A 43 7.62 -6.38 8.55
N VAL A 44 7.65 -7.37 9.41
CA VAL A 44 8.24 -7.28 10.75
C VAL A 44 9.39 -8.28 10.87
N GLU A 45 10.39 -7.92 11.68
CA GLU A 45 11.48 -8.84 12.01
C GLU A 45 11.24 -9.43 13.40
N LYS A 46 11.32 -10.75 13.49
CA LYS A 46 11.20 -11.45 14.75
C LYS A 46 12.12 -12.68 14.74
N ASP A 47 12.96 -12.79 15.77
CA ASP A 47 13.89 -13.90 15.96
C ASP A 47 14.76 -14.17 14.72
N GLY A 48 15.23 -13.10 14.08
CA GLY A 48 16.05 -13.17 12.86
C GLY A 48 15.29 -13.46 11.57
N HIS A 49 13.98 -13.55 11.61
CA HIS A 49 13.15 -13.80 10.45
C HIS A 49 12.36 -12.56 10.05
N ARG A 50 12.20 -12.38 8.74
CA ARG A 50 11.34 -11.34 8.17
C ARG A 50 10.01 -11.97 7.79
N VAL A 51 8.94 -11.51 8.41
CA VAL A 51 7.60 -12.05 8.17
C VAL A 51 6.61 -10.89 7.94
N ASP A 52 5.57 -11.17 7.18
CA ASP A 52 4.48 -10.20 7.04
C ASP A 52 3.70 -10.07 8.35
N ASN A 53 3.30 -8.85 8.65
CA ASN A 53 2.46 -8.56 9.80
C ASN A 53 1.01 -8.96 9.50
N GLY A 54 0.78 -10.26 9.40
CA GLY A 54 -0.49 -10.83 9.00
C GLY A 54 -0.50 -11.28 7.54
N GLN A 55 -1.59 -11.91 7.14
CA GLN A 55 -1.78 -12.37 5.76
C GLN A 55 -2.43 -11.25 4.94
N HIS A 56 -1.87 -10.99 3.76
CA HIS A 56 -2.36 -9.94 2.87
C HIS A 56 -2.82 -10.57 1.56
N ILE A 57 -4.13 -10.50 1.31
CA ILE A 57 -4.74 -11.04 0.10
C ILE A 57 -5.41 -9.89 -0.64
N LEU A 58 -5.16 -9.81 -1.95
CA LEU A 58 -5.83 -8.88 -2.84
C LEU A 58 -6.80 -9.64 -3.74
N LEU A 59 -8.01 -9.11 -3.86
CA LEU A 59 -8.96 -9.62 -4.83
C LEU A 59 -8.88 -8.83 -6.13
N GLY A 60 -9.12 -9.47 -7.26
CA GLY A 60 -9.10 -8.80 -8.56
C GLY A 60 -10.13 -7.68 -8.67
N ALA A 61 -11.16 -7.71 -7.83
CA ALA A 61 -12.16 -6.64 -7.76
C ALA A 61 -11.65 -5.35 -7.08
N TYR A 62 -10.49 -5.38 -6.45
CA TYR A 62 -9.90 -4.21 -5.82
C TYR A 62 -9.21 -3.32 -6.86
N SER A 63 -10.00 -2.75 -7.76
CA SER A 63 -9.51 -2.02 -8.93
C SER A 63 -8.68 -0.80 -8.55
N GLU A 64 -9.05 -0.06 -7.52
CA GLU A 64 -8.30 1.13 -7.08
C GLU A 64 -6.93 0.76 -6.51
N THR A 65 -6.84 -0.30 -5.72
CA THR A 65 -5.56 -0.78 -5.20
C THR A 65 -4.64 -1.19 -6.34
N LEU A 66 -5.16 -1.95 -7.30
CA LEU A 66 -4.38 -2.38 -8.47
C LEU A 66 -3.95 -1.19 -9.33
N ARG A 67 -4.84 -0.20 -9.49
CA ARG A 67 -4.52 1.03 -10.21
C ARG A 67 -3.36 1.78 -9.55
N LEU A 68 -3.39 1.93 -8.23
CA LEU A 68 -2.33 2.61 -7.48
C LEU A 68 -1.01 1.84 -7.55
N LEU A 69 -1.04 0.52 -7.49
CA LEU A 69 0.18 -0.29 -7.63
C LEU A 69 0.83 -0.06 -8.99
N ARG A 70 0.05 -0.03 -10.06
CA ARG A 70 0.57 0.29 -11.40
C ARG A 70 1.12 1.71 -11.47
N LEU A 71 0.42 2.66 -10.85
CA LEU A 71 0.80 4.06 -10.85
C LEU A 71 2.17 4.29 -10.20
N VAL A 72 2.48 3.59 -9.12
CA VAL A 72 3.77 3.69 -8.42
C VAL A 72 4.84 2.78 -9.01
N GLY A 73 4.54 2.07 -10.08
CA GLY A 73 5.53 1.29 -10.82
C GLY A 73 5.77 -0.12 -10.30
N VAL A 74 4.85 -0.69 -9.56
CA VAL A 74 4.96 -2.09 -9.12
C VAL A 74 4.85 -3.02 -10.34
N ARG A 75 5.84 -3.90 -10.50
CA ARG A 75 5.88 -4.84 -11.63
C ARG A 75 4.80 -5.92 -11.47
N PRO A 76 4.17 -6.37 -12.59
CA PRO A 76 3.10 -7.37 -12.52
C PRO A 76 3.49 -8.67 -11.82
N GLY A 77 4.73 -9.12 -11.95
CA GLY A 77 5.21 -10.37 -11.36
C GLY A 77 5.42 -10.35 -9.84
N VAL A 78 5.23 -9.20 -9.19
CA VAL A 78 5.35 -9.09 -7.73
C VAL A 78 4.19 -9.79 -7.03
N LEU A 79 3.00 -9.84 -7.67
CA LEU A 79 1.82 -10.49 -7.10
C LEU A 79 1.69 -11.91 -7.64
N ASP A 80 1.58 -12.88 -6.73
CA ASP A 80 1.27 -14.27 -7.09
C ASP A 80 -0.24 -14.39 -7.26
N THR A 81 -0.68 -14.49 -8.51
CA THR A 81 -2.10 -14.51 -8.86
C THR A 81 -2.61 -15.95 -8.91
N ARG A 82 -3.66 -16.21 -8.16
CA ARG A 82 -4.28 -17.53 -8.06
C ARG A 82 -5.78 -17.43 -8.36
N ARG A 83 -6.33 -18.51 -8.91
CA ARG A 83 -7.77 -18.63 -9.06
C ARG A 83 -8.39 -18.87 -7.69
N LEU A 84 -9.46 -18.14 -7.39
CA LEU A 84 -10.23 -18.40 -6.18
C LEU A 84 -10.96 -19.74 -6.31
N ALA A 85 -10.79 -20.60 -5.31
CA ALA A 85 -11.49 -21.87 -5.22
C ALA A 85 -12.08 -22.00 -3.82
N LEU A 86 -13.37 -22.31 -3.75
CA LEU A 86 -14.05 -22.63 -2.50
C LEU A 86 -14.31 -24.12 -2.46
N ILE A 87 -13.84 -24.76 -1.41
CA ILE A 87 -14.01 -26.19 -1.21
C ILE A 87 -14.95 -26.39 -0.02
N TYR A 88 -16.06 -27.05 -0.29
CA TYR A 88 -17.03 -27.40 0.73
C TYR A 88 -16.87 -28.85 1.13
N PRO A 89 -16.92 -29.17 2.44
CA PRO A 89 -16.84 -30.56 2.90
C PRO A 89 -18.07 -31.37 2.49
#